data_e842f44309112477c8ba04805fdf96f3
#
_entry.id   e842f44309112477c8ba04805fdf96f3
#
_cell.length_a   1.000
_cell.length_b   1.000
_cell.length_c   1.000
_cell.angle_alpha   90.00
_cell.angle_beta   90.00
_cell.angle_gamma   90.00
#
_symmetry.space_group_name_H-M   'P 1'
#
loop_
_entity.id
_entity.type
_entity.pdbx_description
1 polymer ?
#
loop_
_entity_poly.entity_id
_entity_poly.type
_entity_poly.pdbx_seq_one_letter_code
_entity_poly.pdbx_strand_id
1 'polypeptide(L)'
;MDSINFKFFIENDSNPFILFSNQGKIKYLNTSAELLMGSCQPRELFKIALAHAPKSFGYHKTLINLSFGSFEFYGINVLYENDDVLAMHLYNKPMAKIDEHALLNGYMLTDINVLLQANIELFNMNYKGNIKLLTDYDIPKFQLHQNNFSLLLRNLFAQFENSVNLEINIKIKIGERIVVKNKRYSIIVLQLLCKNRTKSQDKELELLALKNHINIHFRENAIRLEIPAIH
;
A
#
# COMPACT_ATOMS: atom_id res chain seq x y z
N MET A 1 15.05 -39.95 2.41
CA MET A 1 14.65 -38.58 1.97
C MET A 1 13.97 -37.94 3.15
N ASP A 2 14.58 -36.93 3.72
CA ASP A 2 13.95 -36.17 4.81
C ASP A 2 12.64 -35.56 4.29
N SER A 3 11.55 -35.72 5.04
CA SER A 3 10.25 -35.21 4.66
C SER A 3 10.30 -33.67 4.70
N ILE A 4 10.17 -33.03 3.54
CA ILE A 4 10.11 -31.56 3.46
C ILE A 4 8.84 -31.09 4.18
N ASN A 5 9.00 -30.18 5.14
CA ASN A 5 7.87 -29.58 5.84
C ASN A 5 7.28 -28.42 5.02
N PHE A 6 6.42 -28.72 4.07
CA PHE A 6 5.74 -27.71 3.23
C PHE A 6 4.92 -26.70 4.05
N LYS A 7 4.38 -27.12 5.19
CA LYS A 7 3.63 -26.23 6.08
C LYS A 7 4.51 -25.08 6.59
N PHE A 8 5.78 -25.37 6.92
CA PHE A 8 6.72 -24.33 7.36
C PHE A 8 6.91 -23.24 6.31
N PHE A 9 6.98 -23.59 5.02
CA PHE A 9 7.14 -22.60 3.95
C PHE A 9 5.88 -21.75 3.75
N ILE A 10 4.71 -22.35 3.81
CA ILE A 10 3.43 -21.65 3.70
C ILE A 10 3.21 -20.71 4.90
N GLU A 11 3.54 -21.18 6.11
CA GLU A 11 3.38 -20.40 7.34
C GLU A 11 4.23 -19.14 7.35
N ASN A 12 5.43 -19.20 6.77
CA ASN A 12 6.38 -18.09 6.70
C ASN A 12 6.30 -17.27 5.39
N ASP A 13 5.32 -17.54 4.52
CA ASP A 13 5.09 -16.70 3.34
C ASP A 13 4.49 -15.35 3.77
N SER A 14 5.07 -14.28 3.25
CA SER A 14 4.54 -12.92 3.47
C SER A 14 3.21 -12.66 2.76
N ASN A 15 2.84 -13.51 1.80
CA ASN A 15 1.57 -13.43 1.10
C ASN A 15 0.51 -14.22 1.86
N PRO A 16 -0.72 -13.69 2.03
CA PRO A 16 -1.79 -14.40 2.70
C PRO A 16 -2.18 -15.69 1.97
N PHE A 17 -2.18 -16.80 2.70
CA PHE A 17 -2.64 -18.10 2.23
C PHE A 17 -3.81 -18.60 3.11
N ILE A 18 -4.92 -18.92 2.45
CA ILE A 18 -6.18 -19.28 3.11
C ILE A 18 -6.68 -20.60 2.51
N LEU A 19 -7.02 -21.55 3.37
CA LEU A 19 -7.66 -22.79 2.98
C LEU A 19 -9.12 -22.80 3.46
N PHE A 20 -10.05 -22.94 2.54
CA PHE A 20 -11.47 -23.04 2.82
C PHE A 20 -11.97 -24.47 2.61
N SER A 21 -13.03 -24.84 3.34
CA SER A 21 -13.88 -25.96 2.94
C SER A 21 -14.76 -25.54 1.74
N ASN A 22 -15.40 -26.50 1.09
CA ASN A 22 -16.39 -26.27 0.05
C ASN A 22 -17.60 -25.45 0.51
N GLN A 23 -17.84 -25.36 1.83
CA GLN A 23 -18.89 -24.52 2.44
C GLN A 23 -18.40 -23.12 2.86
N GLY A 24 -17.14 -22.77 2.56
CA GLY A 24 -16.54 -21.48 2.91
C GLY A 24 -16.09 -21.35 4.37
N LYS A 25 -16.00 -22.47 5.11
CA LYS A 25 -15.40 -22.44 6.46
C LYS A 25 -13.87 -22.44 6.31
N ILE A 26 -13.18 -21.59 7.06
CA ILE A 26 -11.72 -21.58 7.12
C ILE A 26 -11.22 -22.88 7.73
N LYS A 27 -10.34 -23.58 7.03
CA LYS A 27 -9.61 -24.77 7.52
C LYS A 27 -8.19 -24.41 7.97
N TYR A 28 -7.57 -23.43 7.33
CA TYR A 28 -6.22 -22.98 7.65
C TYR A 28 -5.98 -21.54 7.19
N LEU A 29 -5.19 -20.82 7.97
CA LEU A 29 -4.63 -19.50 7.67
C LEU A 29 -3.13 -19.54 7.96
N ASN A 30 -2.32 -18.90 7.13
CA ASN A 30 -0.95 -18.56 7.54
C ASN A 30 -0.95 -17.25 8.33
N THR A 31 0.17 -16.91 8.96
CA THR A 31 0.31 -15.67 9.77
C THR A 31 -0.12 -14.40 9.01
N SER A 32 0.21 -14.29 7.73
CA SER A 32 -0.18 -13.14 6.90
C SER A 32 -1.70 -13.08 6.67
N ALA A 33 -2.35 -14.23 6.51
CA ALA A 33 -3.79 -14.31 6.35
C ALA A 33 -4.54 -14.02 7.66
N GLU A 34 -3.99 -14.43 8.82
CA GLU A 34 -4.54 -14.08 10.13
C GLU A 34 -4.59 -12.56 10.34
N LEU A 35 -3.51 -11.85 9.98
CA LEU A 35 -3.47 -10.39 10.03
C LEU A 35 -4.52 -9.75 9.10
N LEU A 36 -4.72 -10.33 7.91
CA LEU A 36 -5.72 -9.88 6.95
C LEU A 36 -7.15 -10.00 7.49
N MET A 37 -7.44 -11.03 8.30
CA MET A 37 -8.78 -11.23 8.90
C MET A 37 -9.21 -10.07 9.81
N GLY A 38 -8.29 -9.27 10.31
CA GLY A 38 -8.62 -8.03 11.02
C GLY A 38 -9.20 -6.91 10.14
N SER A 39 -9.11 -7.03 8.81
CA SER A 39 -9.51 -5.99 7.85
C SER A 39 -10.59 -6.41 6.87
N CYS A 40 -10.97 -7.68 6.81
CA CYS A 40 -12.00 -8.21 5.92
C CYS A 40 -12.73 -9.41 6.54
N GLN A 41 -13.91 -9.72 5.99
CA GLN A 41 -14.68 -10.88 6.44
C GLN A 41 -14.30 -12.15 5.65
N PRO A 42 -14.17 -13.31 6.29
CA PRO A 42 -13.88 -14.58 5.61
C PRO A 42 -14.84 -14.90 4.46
N ARG A 43 -16.11 -14.57 4.63
CA ARG A 43 -17.16 -14.80 3.62
C ARG A 43 -16.94 -13.97 2.34
N GLU A 44 -16.37 -12.79 2.48
CA GLU A 44 -16.03 -11.93 1.33
C GLU A 44 -14.89 -12.56 0.52
N LEU A 45 -13.82 -12.99 1.20
CA LEU A 45 -12.68 -13.66 0.55
C LEU A 45 -13.10 -14.97 -0.10
N PHE A 46 -13.98 -15.74 0.53
CA PHE A 46 -14.50 -16.97 -0.05
C PHE A 46 -15.30 -16.71 -1.35
N LYS A 47 -16.14 -15.66 -1.40
CA LYS A 47 -16.84 -15.26 -2.61
C LYS A 47 -15.88 -14.87 -3.74
N ILE A 48 -14.82 -14.13 -3.42
CA ILE A 48 -13.77 -13.77 -4.37
C ILE A 48 -13.06 -15.02 -4.88
N ALA A 49 -12.70 -15.94 -3.98
CA ALA A 49 -12.08 -17.21 -4.35
C ALA A 49 -12.95 -18.00 -5.33
N LEU A 50 -14.26 -18.15 -5.05
CA LEU A 50 -15.19 -18.84 -5.94
C LEU A 50 -15.32 -18.15 -7.30
N ALA A 51 -15.38 -16.82 -7.34
CA ALA A 51 -15.50 -16.06 -8.59
C ALA A 51 -14.28 -16.24 -9.50
N HIS A 52 -13.10 -16.56 -8.94
CA HIS A 52 -11.86 -16.73 -9.66
C HIS A 52 -11.31 -18.17 -9.62
N ALA A 53 -12.14 -19.12 -9.18
CA ALA A 53 -11.77 -20.52 -9.14
C ALA A 53 -11.63 -21.11 -10.57
N PRO A 54 -10.73 -22.09 -10.76
CA PRO A 54 -10.66 -22.83 -12.02
C PRO A 54 -11.93 -23.64 -12.25
N LYS A 55 -12.27 -23.86 -13.51
CA LYS A 55 -13.46 -24.67 -13.90
C LYS A 55 -13.30 -26.16 -13.60
N SER A 56 -12.08 -26.60 -13.38
CA SER A 56 -11.69 -27.98 -13.04
C SER A 56 -10.60 -27.96 -11.96
N PHE A 57 -10.17 -29.13 -11.50
CA PHE A 57 -9.05 -29.22 -10.57
C PHE A 57 -7.78 -28.54 -11.10
N GLY A 58 -6.94 -28.09 -10.19
CA GLY A 58 -5.73 -27.36 -10.49
C GLY A 58 -5.75 -25.94 -9.96
N TYR A 59 -5.16 -25.01 -10.66
CA TYR A 59 -5.05 -23.63 -10.21
C TYR A 59 -5.44 -22.63 -11.30
N HIS A 60 -5.89 -21.44 -10.85
CA HIS A 60 -6.13 -20.30 -11.73
C HIS A 60 -5.57 -19.03 -11.10
N LYS A 61 -4.64 -18.39 -11.83
CA LYS A 61 -4.09 -17.07 -11.44
C LYS A 61 -4.84 -15.96 -12.14
N THR A 62 -5.23 -14.97 -11.35
CA THR A 62 -5.91 -13.76 -11.88
C THR A 62 -5.17 -12.53 -11.38
N LEU A 63 -4.84 -11.61 -12.32
CA LEU A 63 -4.35 -10.28 -11.97
C LEU A 63 -5.55 -9.41 -11.66
N ILE A 64 -5.69 -9.01 -10.41
CA ILE A 64 -6.80 -8.20 -9.91
C ILE A 64 -6.31 -7.33 -8.76
N ASN A 65 -6.71 -6.07 -8.76
CA ASN A 65 -6.43 -5.18 -7.64
C ASN A 65 -7.50 -5.36 -6.56
N LEU A 66 -7.07 -5.84 -5.38
CA LEU A 66 -7.91 -5.99 -4.20
C LEU A 66 -7.35 -5.13 -3.07
N SER A 67 -8.24 -4.53 -2.28
CA SER A 67 -7.86 -3.67 -1.16
C SER A 67 -8.75 -3.97 0.05
N PHE A 68 -8.13 -4.33 1.19
CA PHE A 68 -8.80 -4.60 2.46
C PHE A 68 -8.09 -3.82 3.56
N GLY A 69 -8.69 -2.73 4.01
CA GLY A 69 -8.05 -1.86 5.00
C GLY A 69 -6.71 -1.30 4.50
N SER A 70 -5.62 -1.71 5.12
CA SER A 70 -4.25 -1.35 4.72
C SER A 70 -3.60 -2.35 3.77
N PHE A 71 -4.25 -3.48 3.49
CA PHE A 71 -3.71 -4.52 2.63
C PHE A 71 -4.08 -4.26 1.18
N GLU A 72 -3.09 -4.37 0.29
CA GLU A 72 -3.26 -4.23 -1.16
C GLU A 72 -2.61 -5.39 -1.90
N PHE A 73 -3.38 -5.96 -2.83
CA PHE A 73 -2.97 -7.10 -3.62
C PHE A 73 -3.07 -6.79 -5.11
N TYR A 74 -2.13 -7.30 -5.90
CA TYR A 74 -2.14 -7.17 -7.35
C TYR A 74 -2.67 -8.41 -8.07
N GLY A 75 -2.92 -9.49 -7.34
CA GLY A 75 -3.40 -10.73 -7.92
C GLY A 75 -3.73 -11.79 -6.89
N ILE A 76 -4.40 -12.81 -7.36
CA ILE A 76 -4.77 -13.99 -6.59
C ILE A 76 -4.44 -15.26 -7.36
N ASN A 77 -4.20 -16.34 -6.63
CA ASN A 77 -4.16 -17.69 -7.16
C ASN A 77 -5.16 -18.52 -6.37
N VAL A 78 -6.08 -19.15 -7.08
CA VAL A 78 -7.08 -20.04 -6.49
C VAL A 78 -6.81 -21.47 -6.94
N LEU A 79 -6.81 -22.40 -6.00
CA LEU A 79 -6.42 -23.78 -6.24
C LEU A 79 -7.48 -24.74 -5.70
N TYR A 80 -7.84 -25.74 -6.50
CA TYR A 80 -8.58 -26.92 -6.08
C TYR A 80 -7.63 -28.13 -6.06
N GLU A 81 -7.54 -28.79 -4.92
CA GLU A 81 -6.91 -30.12 -4.83
C GLU A 81 -7.96 -31.20 -5.05
N ASN A 82 -9.15 -31.00 -4.51
CA ASN A 82 -10.31 -31.90 -4.56
C ASN A 82 -11.60 -31.09 -4.33
N ASP A 83 -12.76 -31.76 -4.35
CA ASP A 83 -14.08 -31.11 -4.17
C ASP A 83 -14.31 -30.51 -2.76
N ASP A 84 -13.49 -30.88 -1.76
CA ASP A 84 -13.69 -30.52 -0.38
C ASP A 84 -12.92 -29.27 0.05
N VAL A 85 -11.90 -28.89 -0.73
CA VAL A 85 -10.92 -27.88 -0.30
C VAL A 85 -10.58 -26.91 -1.41
N LEU A 86 -10.74 -25.63 -1.10
CA LEU A 86 -10.38 -24.49 -1.95
C LEU A 86 -9.28 -23.67 -1.27
N ALA A 87 -8.13 -23.53 -1.91
CA ALA A 87 -7.08 -22.64 -1.44
C ALA A 87 -7.09 -21.32 -2.18
N MET A 88 -6.81 -20.23 -1.47
CA MET A 88 -6.65 -18.88 -2.00
C MET A 88 -5.31 -18.32 -1.53
N HIS A 89 -4.48 -17.92 -2.48
CA HIS A 89 -3.22 -17.24 -2.23
C HIS A 89 -3.29 -15.84 -2.81
N LEU A 90 -3.13 -14.81 -1.98
CA LEU A 90 -3.17 -13.41 -2.36
C LEU A 90 -1.72 -12.92 -2.55
N TYR A 91 -1.46 -12.18 -3.62
CA TYR A 91 -0.15 -11.60 -3.89
C TYR A 91 -0.11 -10.13 -3.50
N ASN A 92 0.70 -9.82 -2.49
CA ASN A 92 0.91 -8.45 -2.04
C ASN A 92 1.40 -7.57 -3.20
N LYS A 93 0.86 -6.36 -3.32
CA LYS A 93 1.36 -5.38 -4.27
C LYS A 93 2.84 -5.11 -3.96
N PRO A 94 3.77 -5.31 -4.91
CA PRO A 94 5.16 -5.08 -4.63
C PRO A 94 5.39 -3.62 -4.28
N MET A 95 6.12 -3.37 -3.20
CA MET A 95 6.64 -2.03 -2.94
C MET A 95 7.68 -1.67 -4.00
N ALA A 96 7.75 -0.41 -4.39
CA ALA A 96 8.74 0.06 -5.35
C ALA A 96 10.15 -0.41 -4.92
N LYS A 97 10.87 -1.09 -5.82
CA LYS A 97 12.27 -1.42 -5.56
C LYS A 97 13.07 -0.13 -5.58
N ILE A 98 13.78 0.14 -4.50
CA ILE A 98 14.63 1.31 -4.39
C ILE A 98 16.00 0.95 -4.93
N ASP A 99 16.40 1.58 -6.04
CA ASP A 99 17.76 1.53 -6.56
C ASP A 99 18.60 2.61 -5.85
N GLU A 100 19.56 2.18 -5.02
CA GLU A 100 20.40 3.07 -4.22
C GLU A 100 21.34 3.95 -5.07
N HIS A 101 21.71 3.53 -6.28
CA HIS A 101 22.48 4.38 -7.21
C HIS A 101 21.62 5.54 -7.75
N ALA A 102 20.33 5.35 -7.90
CA ALA A 102 19.39 6.43 -8.23
C ALA A 102 19.13 7.38 -7.04
N LEU A 103 19.28 6.90 -5.80
CA LEU A 103 19.11 7.70 -4.59
C LEU A 103 20.20 8.75 -4.38
N LEU A 104 21.41 8.56 -4.93
CA LEU A 104 22.55 9.43 -4.66
C LEU A 104 22.53 10.76 -5.45
N ASN A 105 21.83 10.84 -6.57
CA ASN A 105 21.72 12.06 -7.36
C ASN A 105 20.50 12.90 -6.99
N GLY A 106 20.73 13.97 -6.20
CA GLY A 106 19.70 14.95 -5.86
C GLY A 106 18.90 14.64 -4.59
N TYR A 107 19.24 13.54 -3.88
CA TYR A 107 18.66 13.26 -2.58
C TYR A 107 19.42 13.98 -1.47
N MET A 108 18.69 14.54 -0.52
CA MET A 108 19.23 15.32 0.59
C MET A 108 18.54 14.91 1.90
N LEU A 109 19.28 14.99 3.00
CA LEU A 109 18.71 14.80 4.34
C LEU A 109 17.62 15.86 4.58
N THR A 110 16.37 15.45 4.58
CA THR A 110 15.20 16.33 4.55
C THR A 110 14.33 16.13 5.76
N ASP A 111 13.86 17.25 6.33
CA ASP A 111 12.76 17.30 7.27
C ASP A 111 11.45 17.35 6.47
N ILE A 112 10.72 16.25 6.46
CA ILE A 112 9.50 16.14 5.66
C ILE A 112 8.39 17.07 6.19
N ASN A 113 8.35 17.36 7.49
CA ASN A 113 7.34 18.24 8.07
C ASN A 113 7.54 19.67 7.57
N VAL A 114 8.79 20.14 7.51
CA VAL A 114 9.13 21.47 6.97
C VAL A 114 8.79 21.56 5.49
N LEU A 115 9.15 20.54 4.71
CA LEU A 115 8.88 20.51 3.27
C LEU A 115 7.38 20.43 2.97
N LEU A 116 6.62 19.65 3.73
CA LEU A 116 5.17 19.54 3.62
C LEU A 116 4.51 20.87 3.96
N GLN A 117 4.90 21.51 5.06
CA GLN A 117 4.36 22.80 5.49
C GLN A 117 4.55 23.88 4.41
N ALA A 118 5.75 23.99 3.83
CA ALA A 118 6.05 24.95 2.77
C ALA A 118 5.15 24.74 1.53
N ASN A 119 4.90 23.47 1.14
CA ASN A 119 4.02 23.17 0.01
C ASN A 119 2.54 23.41 0.33
N ILE A 120 2.11 23.21 1.59
CA ILE A 120 0.76 23.56 2.05
C ILE A 120 0.56 25.07 2.02
N GLU A 121 1.53 25.87 2.45
CA GLU A 121 1.45 27.33 2.41
C GLU A 121 1.31 27.84 0.98
N LEU A 122 2.08 27.31 0.03
CA LEU A 122 1.95 27.63 -1.39
C LEU A 122 0.56 27.27 -1.93
N PHE A 123 0.04 26.11 -1.59
CA PHE A 123 -1.29 25.69 -2.01
C PHE A 123 -2.38 26.58 -1.41
N ASN A 124 -2.25 26.94 -0.14
CA ASN A 124 -3.21 27.77 0.60
C ASN A 124 -3.35 29.19 0.05
N MET A 125 -2.36 29.70 -0.71
CA MET A 125 -2.47 31.03 -1.36
C MET A 125 -3.66 31.13 -2.30
N ASN A 126 -4.05 30.03 -2.95
CA ASN A 126 -5.15 29.99 -3.94
C ASN A 126 -6.33 29.13 -3.48
N TYR A 127 -6.14 28.30 -2.46
CA TYR A 127 -7.16 27.39 -1.95
C TYR A 127 -8.15 28.14 -1.04
N LYS A 128 -9.44 27.97 -1.30
CA LYS A 128 -10.53 28.67 -0.57
C LYS A 128 -11.14 27.82 0.55
N GLY A 129 -10.72 26.58 0.70
CA GLY A 129 -11.21 25.66 1.71
C GLY A 129 -10.40 25.70 3.00
N ASN A 130 -10.74 24.84 3.93
CA ASN A 130 -10.02 24.66 5.20
C ASN A 130 -9.04 23.49 5.10
N ILE A 131 -7.81 23.70 5.56
CA ILE A 131 -6.79 22.65 5.67
C ILE A 131 -6.59 22.32 7.15
N LYS A 132 -6.73 21.03 7.47
CA LYS A 132 -6.40 20.49 8.78
C LYS A 132 -5.18 19.60 8.64
N LEU A 133 -4.06 19.99 9.26
CA LEU A 133 -2.81 19.23 9.28
C LEU A 133 -2.66 18.51 10.61
N LEU A 134 -2.45 17.18 10.54
CA LEU A 134 -2.12 16.31 11.67
C LEU A 134 -0.71 15.77 11.43
N THR A 135 0.21 16.11 12.31
CA THR A 135 1.64 15.84 12.14
C THR A 135 2.18 15.02 13.29
N ASP A 136 2.92 13.97 12.96
CA ASP A 136 3.79 13.28 13.89
C ASP A 136 5.14 14.03 13.90
N TYR A 137 5.48 14.62 15.05
CA TYR A 137 6.71 15.42 15.22
C TYR A 137 7.96 14.56 15.38
N ASP A 138 7.81 13.28 15.68
CA ASP A 138 8.94 12.36 15.91
C ASP A 138 9.48 11.73 14.60
N ILE A 139 9.03 12.22 13.44
CA ILE A 139 9.54 11.76 12.15
C ILE A 139 10.99 12.23 11.99
N PRO A 140 11.97 11.30 11.90
CA PRO A 140 13.37 11.68 11.72
C PRO A 140 13.59 12.23 10.32
N LYS A 141 14.64 13.06 10.15
CA LYS A 141 15.10 13.47 8.81
C LYS A 141 15.60 12.26 8.04
N PHE A 142 15.31 12.19 6.75
CA PHE A 142 15.71 11.09 5.87
C PHE A 142 16.02 11.59 4.45
N GLN A 143 16.65 10.73 3.66
CA GLN A 143 17.04 11.04 2.28
C GLN A 143 15.80 11.18 1.39
N LEU A 144 15.62 12.34 0.78
CA LEU A 144 14.49 12.64 -0.11
C LEU A 144 14.92 13.58 -1.23
N HIS A 145 14.42 13.37 -2.43
CA HIS A 145 14.62 14.31 -3.54
C HIS A 145 13.62 15.46 -3.43
N GLN A 146 13.99 16.55 -2.75
CA GLN A 146 13.09 17.64 -2.35
C GLN A 146 12.28 18.22 -3.52
N ASN A 147 12.92 18.48 -4.66
CA ASN A 147 12.26 19.09 -5.83
C ASN A 147 11.20 18.16 -6.42
N ASN A 148 11.52 16.88 -6.60
CA ASN A 148 10.58 15.90 -7.14
C ASN A 148 9.43 15.64 -6.17
N PHE A 149 9.72 15.58 -4.87
CA PHE A 149 8.68 15.40 -3.86
C PHE A 149 7.77 16.62 -3.76
N SER A 150 8.31 17.83 -3.83
CA SER A 150 7.51 19.07 -3.89
C SER A 150 6.65 19.13 -5.15
N LEU A 151 7.16 18.64 -6.29
CA LEU A 151 6.35 18.53 -7.51
C LEU A 151 5.20 17.53 -7.33
N LEU A 152 5.49 16.38 -6.72
CA LEU A 152 4.47 15.38 -6.39
C LEU A 152 3.40 15.97 -5.47
N LEU A 153 3.79 16.68 -4.40
CA LEU A 153 2.86 17.32 -3.47
C LEU A 153 1.96 18.36 -4.17
N ARG A 154 2.54 19.21 -5.02
CA ARG A 154 1.76 20.22 -5.77
C ARG A 154 0.73 19.58 -6.68
N ASN A 155 1.10 18.55 -7.41
CA ASN A 155 0.16 17.83 -8.28
C ASN A 155 -0.91 17.06 -7.47
N LEU A 156 -0.55 16.57 -6.28
CA LEU A 156 -1.50 15.98 -5.35
C LEU A 156 -2.50 16.99 -4.83
N PHE A 157 -2.04 18.16 -4.38
CA PHE A 157 -2.91 19.22 -3.86
C PHE A 157 -3.86 19.76 -4.94
N ALA A 158 -3.41 19.87 -6.19
CA ALA A 158 -4.26 20.29 -7.30
C ALA A 158 -5.52 19.41 -7.47
N GLN A 159 -5.46 18.13 -7.10
CA GLN A 159 -6.64 17.28 -7.12
C GLN A 159 -7.71 17.64 -6.09
N PHE A 160 -7.37 18.47 -5.12
CA PHE A 160 -8.24 18.89 -4.02
C PHE A 160 -8.65 20.37 -4.08
N GLU A 161 -8.31 21.10 -5.14
CA GLU A 161 -8.59 22.55 -5.28
C GLU A 161 -10.08 22.89 -5.09
N ASN A 162 -10.97 22.01 -5.52
CA ASN A 162 -12.42 22.21 -5.43
C ASN A 162 -13.04 21.63 -4.15
N SER A 163 -12.22 21.12 -3.22
CA SER A 163 -12.72 20.58 -1.96
C SER A 163 -12.94 21.70 -0.93
N VAL A 164 -13.89 21.54 -0.02
CA VAL A 164 -14.17 22.50 1.05
C VAL A 164 -13.26 22.29 2.26
N ASN A 165 -12.96 21.02 2.56
CA ASN A 165 -12.12 20.65 3.69
C ASN A 165 -11.12 19.58 3.23
N LEU A 166 -9.85 19.85 3.44
CA LEU A 166 -8.75 18.93 3.19
C LEU A 166 -8.07 18.55 4.51
N GLU A 167 -8.12 17.29 4.88
CA GLU A 167 -7.37 16.79 6.02
C GLU A 167 -6.08 16.11 5.50
N ILE A 168 -4.95 16.54 6.05
CA ILE A 168 -3.62 16.03 5.75
C ILE A 168 -3.07 15.39 7.00
N ASN A 169 -2.70 14.12 6.94
CA ASN A 169 -2.17 13.36 8.06
C ASN A 169 -0.82 12.76 7.67
N ILE A 170 0.23 13.05 8.45
CA ILE A 170 1.55 12.46 8.28
C ILE A 170 2.00 11.77 9.55
N LYS A 171 2.43 10.51 9.43
CA LYS A 171 2.84 9.68 10.56
C LYS A 171 3.81 8.57 10.18
N ILE A 172 4.50 8.02 11.17
CA ILE A 172 5.28 6.79 11.01
C ILE A 172 4.32 5.59 10.98
N LYS A 173 4.52 4.68 10.03
CA LYS A 173 3.77 3.41 9.96
C LYS A 173 4.31 2.46 11.04
N ILE A 174 3.46 2.11 12.00
CA ILE A 174 3.83 1.21 13.09
C ILE A 174 3.76 -0.25 12.61
N GLY A 175 4.74 -1.06 13.00
CA GLY A 175 4.74 -2.52 12.74
C GLY A 175 5.26 -2.94 11.38
N GLU A 176 5.41 -2.03 10.42
CA GLU A 176 5.92 -2.32 9.09
C GLU A 176 7.21 -1.57 8.81
N ARG A 177 8.15 -2.24 8.12
CA ARG A 177 9.42 -1.66 7.69
C ARG A 177 9.76 -2.14 6.29
N ILE A 178 10.43 -1.28 5.52
CA ILE A 178 11.01 -1.68 4.24
C ILE A 178 12.45 -2.15 4.46
N VAL A 179 12.85 -3.20 3.74
CA VAL A 179 14.22 -3.70 3.76
C VAL A 179 14.92 -3.29 2.47
N VAL A 180 16.00 -2.51 2.58
CA VAL A 180 16.86 -2.12 1.46
C VAL A 180 18.28 -2.50 1.83
N LYS A 181 18.95 -3.33 1.01
CA LYS A 181 20.32 -3.84 1.25
C LYS A 181 20.54 -4.34 2.69
N ASN A 182 19.66 -5.21 3.18
CA ASN A 182 19.72 -5.78 4.53
C ASN A 182 19.55 -4.79 5.70
N LYS A 183 19.25 -3.51 5.40
CA LYS A 183 18.89 -2.52 6.43
C LYS A 183 17.38 -2.33 6.45
N ARG A 184 16.82 -2.15 7.65
CA ARG A 184 15.38 -1.92 7.87
C ARG A 184 15.12 -0.43 8.05
N TYR A 185 14.23 0.11 7.23
CA TYR A 185 13.82 1.51 7.28
C TYR A 185 12.35 1.64 7.64
N SER A 186 12.02 2.69 8.37
CA SER A 186 10.63 3.03 8.66
C SER A 186 9.90 3.51 7.40
N ILE A 187 8.59 3.38 7.40
CA ILE A 187 7.72 3.89 6.34
C ILE A 187 6.96 5.10 6.90
N ILE A 188 7.05 6.22 6.21
CA ILE A 188 6.24 7.40 6.51
C ILE A 188 4.97 7.33 5.67
N VAL A 189 3.84 7.49 6.30
CA VAL A 189 2.54 7.57 5.63
C VAL A 189 2.08 9.01 5.60
N LEU A 190 1.90 9.54 4.39
CA LEU A 190 1.21 10.81 4.16
C LEU A 190 -0.15 10.51 3.54
N GLN A 191 -1.21 10.95 4.19
CA GLN A 191 -2.58 10.73 3.75
C GLN A 191 -3.32 12.06 3.58
N LEU A 192 -3.96 12.22 2.42
CA LEU A 192 -4.82 13.34 2.10
C LEU A 192 -6.26 12.82 2.02
N LEU A 193 -7.16 13.47 2.73
CA LEU A 193 -8.57 13.07 2.86
C LEU A 193 -9.46 14.26 2.51
N CYS A 194 -10.39 14.07 1.60
CA CYS A 194 -11.44 15.06 1.32
C CYS A 194 -12.67 14.39 0.67
N LYS A 195 -13.78 15.13 0.62
CA LYS A 195 -14.91 14.81 -0.26
C LYS A 195 -14.64 15.46 -1.62
N ASN A 196 -15.01 14.78 -2.72
CA ASN A 196 -14.92 15.31 -4.10
C ASN A 196 -13.50 15.50 -4.66
N ARG A 197 -12.66 14.47 -4.56
CA ARG A 197 -11.37 14.45 -5.23
C ARG A 197 -11.51 14.37 -6.76
N THR A 198 -10.70 15.15 -7.50
CA THR A 198 -10.56 15.03 -8.96
C THR A 198 -9.67 13.84 -9.31
N LYS A 199 -10.12 12.94 -10.20
CA LYS A 199 -9.41 11.67 -10.50
C LYS A 199 -8.66 11.70 -11.85
N SER A 200 -8.61 12.84 -12.55
CA SER A 200 -8.14 12.92 -13.94
C SER A 200 -6.64 12.65 -14.13
N GLN A 201 -5.81 12.80 -13.09
CA GLN A 201 -4.35 12.71 -13.17
C GLN A 201 -3.76 11.54 -12.37
N ASP A 202 -4.56 10.55 -11.96
CA ASP A 202 -4.09 9.45 -11.11
C ASP A 202 -2.90 8.69 -11.72
N LYS A 203 -2.91 8.43 -13.02
CA LYS A 203 -1.80 7.74 -13.72
C LYS A 203 -0.51 8.55 -13.74
N GLU A 204 -0.59 9.86 -13.91
CA GLU A 204 0.58 10.74 -13.90
C GLU A 204 1.20 10.81 -12.52
N LEU A 205 0.35 10.91 -11.49
CA LEU A 205 0.77 10.86 -10.08
C LEU A 205 1.42 9.53 -9.71
N GLU A 206 0.88 8.42 -10.21
CA GLU A 206 1.48 7.09 -9.99
C GLU A 206 2.88 7.00 -10.59
N LEU A 207 3.08 7.49 -11.82
CA LEU A 207 4.39 7.54 -12.46
C LEU A 207 5.37 8.46 -11.72
N LEU A 208 4.90 9.61 -11.25
CA LEU A 208 5.73 10.55 -10.50
C LEU A 208 6.11 10.00 -9.12
N ALA A 209 5.19 9.34 -8.43
CA ALA A 209 5.45 8.67 -7.17
C ALA A 209 6.47 7.53 -7.35
N LEU A 210 6.30 6.71 -8.39
CA LEU A 210 7.21 5.60 -8.71
C LEU A 210 8.65 6.09 -8.97
N LYS A 211 8.83 7.21 -9.70
CA LYS A 211 10.15 7.82 -9.92
C LYS A 211 10.84 8.27 -8.62
N ASN A 212 10.08 8.52 -7.58
CA ASN A 212 10.56 8.91 -6.25
C ASN A 212 10.61 7.74 -5.27
N HIS A 213 10.43 6.51 -5.74
CA HIS A 213 10.36 5.30 -4.90
C HIS A 213 9.26 5.36 -3.82
N ILE A 214 8.17 6.06 -4.11
CA ILE A 214 7.02 6.25 -3.23
C ILE A 214 5.87 5.40 -3.75
N ASN A 215 5.24 4.63 -2.86
CA ASN A 215 4.00 3.95 -3.19
C ASN A 215 2.84 4.93 -3.00
N ILE A 216 1.94 4.96 -3.99
CA ILE A 216 0.75 5.78 -3.94
C ILE A 216 -0.50 4.91 -4.07
N HIS A 217 -1.50 5.18 -3.24
CA HIS A 217 -2.75 4.45 -3.20
C HIS A 217 -3.91 5.43 -3.32
N PHE A 218 -4.74 5.22 -4.34
CA PHE A 218 -5.91 6.05 -4.61
C PHE A 218 -7.18 5.40 -4.07
N ARG A 219 -7.96 6.18 -3.35
CA ARG A 219 -9.33 5.85 -2.93
C ARG A 219 -10.28 6.94 -3.42
N GLU A 220 -11.57 6.71 -3.30
CA GLU A 220 -12.57 7.66 -3.77
C GLU A 220 -12.38 9.06 -3.16
N ASN A 221 -12.16 9.12 -1.85
CA ASN A 221 -12.05 10.37 -1.07
C ASN A 221 -10.67 10.52 -0.39
N ALA A 222 -9.67 9.77 -0.82
CA ALA A 222 -8.36 9.80 -0.19
C ALA A 222 -7.24 9.46 -1.17
N ILE A 223 -6.06 10.04 -0.92
CA ILE A 223 -4.79 9.60 -1.49
C ILE A 223 -3.84 9.30 -0.33
N ARG A 224 -3.15 8.17 -0.41
CA ARG A 224 -2.16 7.76 0.58
C ARG A 224 -0.82 7.51 -0.09
N LEU A 225 0.22 8.12 0.43
CA LEU A 225 1.61 7.88 0.06
C LEU A 225 2.29 7.05 1.14
N GLU A 226 3.12 6.09 0.74
CA GLU A 226 4.04 5.37 1.61
C GLU A 226 5.47 5.68 1.17
N ILE A 227 6.20 6.38 2.02
CA ILE A 227 7.49 6.98 1.74
C ILE A 227 8.54 6.24 2.57
N PRO A 228 9.53 5.58 1.96
CA PRO A 228 10.63 4.96 2.69
C PRO A 228 11.51 6.02 3.36
N ALA A 229 11.68 5.94 4.68
CA ALA A 229 12.57 6.84 5.44
C ALA A 229 14.01 6.31 5.43
N ILE A 230 14.74 6.49 4.34
CA ILE A 230 16.12 6.01 4.15
C ILE A 230 17.09 7.02 4.78
N HIS A 231 18.03 6.50 5.59
CA HIS A 231 19.04 7.32 6.31
C HIS A 231 20.44 7.00 5.83
#